data_b9ce16f6c822a26472cf5c2ae7af3a52
#
_entry.id   b9ce16f6c822a26472cf5c2ae7af3a52
#
_cell.length_a   1.000
_cell.length_b   1.000
_cell.length_c   1.000
_cell.angle_alpha   90.00
_cell.angle_beta   90.00
_cell.angle_gamma   90.00
#
_symmetry.space_group_name_H-M   'P 1'
#
loop_
_entity.id
_entity.type
_entity.pdbx_description
1 polymer ?
#
loop_
_entity_poly.entity_id
_entity_poly.type
_entity_poly.pdbx_seq_one_letter_code
_entity_poly.pdbx_strand_id
1 'polypeptide(L)'
;MKNFKIPREQLKHFVSGRGLCIAPDTVLVDGIPVALIYRVMPSSLYDSGWRFFTGTESDEYLANSRCNGVYDLNTVVNYCPDTLELLDAPPYSAFRRNSDGEWVNISYHVDWRQWA
;
A
#
# COMPACT_ATOMS: atom_id res chain seq x y z
N MET A 1 -19.05 6.15 8.44
CA MET A 1 -18.54 6.17 7.05
C MET A 1 -17.21 6.90 7.02
N LYS A 2 -16.24 6.37 6.29
CA LYS A 2 -14.91 6.99 6.20
C LYS A 2 -14.92 8.19 5.25
N ASN A 3 -14.23 9.25 5.65
CA ASN A 3 -14.05 10.45 4.82
C ASN A 3 -12.66 10.39 4.19
N PHE A 4 -12.57 9.87 2.97
CA PHE A 4 -11.31 9.74 2.27
C PHE A 4 -10.73 11.11 1.87
N LYS A 5 -9.41 11.25 2.02
CA LYS A 5 -8.71 12.50 1.66
C LYS A 5 -8.86 12.86 0.19
N ILE A 6 -8.81 11.85 -0.69
CA ILE A 6 -9.04 12.06 -2.12
C ILE A 6 -10.45 11.56 -2.42
N PRO A 7 -11.43 12.44 -2.69
CA PRO A 7 -12.77 12.02 -3.07
C PRO A 7 -12.74 11.21 -4.37
N ARG A 8 -13.70 10.30 -4.49
CA ARG A 8 -13.78 9.39 -5.64
C ARG A 8 -13.71 10.11 -6.99
N GLU A 9 -14.40 11.24 -7.10
CA GLU A 9 -14.46 12.02 -8.33
C GLU A 9 -13.16 12.73 -8.68
N GLN A 10 -12.19 12.76 -7.76
CA GLN A 10 -10.88 13.36 -7.98
C GLN A 10 -9.78 12.33 -8.26
N LEU A 11 -10.12 11.04 -8.21
CA LEU A 11 -9.15 10.00 -8.51
C LEU A 11 -8.73 10.06 -9.98
N LYS A 12 -7.41 10.05 -10.19
CA LYS A 12 -6.82 9.99 -11.52
C LYS A 12 -6.63 8.54 -11.92
N HIS A 13 -6.53 8.30 -13.22
CA HIS A 13 -6.31 6.98 -13.76
C HIS A 13 -4.82 6.75 -13.99
N PHE A 14 -4.17 5.97 -13.13
CA PHE A 14 -2.76 5.60 -13.26
C PHE A 14 -2.59 4.17 -13.74
N VAL A 15 -3.36 3.23 -13.18
CA VAL A 15 -3.31 1.81 -13.53
C VAL A 15 -4.73 1.26 -13.65
N SER A 16 -4.90 0.25 -14.47
CA SER A 16 -6.20 -0.36 -14.73
C SER A 16 -6.09 -1.88 -14.68
N GLY A 17 -7.07 -2.52 -14.01
CA GLY A 17 -7.16 -3.98 -14.00
C GLY A 17 -6.00 -4.69 -13.31
N ARG A 18 -5.31 -4.02 -12.38
CA ARG A 18 -4.19 -4.60 -11.65
C ARG A 18 -4.59 -5.23 -10.31
N GLY A 19 -5.88 -5.24 -10.01
CA GLY A 19 -6.42 -5.90 -8.83
C GLY A 19 -6.53 -5.00 -7.60
N LEU A 20 -6.73 -5.66 -6.45
CA LEU A 20 -6.98 -5.00 -5.17
C LEU A 20 -5.71 -4.99 -4.34
N CYS A 21 -5.67 -4.08 -3.37
CA CYS A 21 -4.58 -3.97 -2.41
C CYS A 21 -5.14 -3.62 -1.04
N ILE A 22 -4.28 -3.65 -0.02
CA ILE A 22 -4.64 -3.27 1.35
C ILE A 22 -3.93 -1.97 1.70
N ALA A 23 -4.67 -1.06 2.33
CA ALA A 23 -4.11 0.19 2.83
C ALA A 23 -4.85 0.63 4.10
N PRO A 24 -4.16 1.33 5.03
CA PRO A 24 -4.74 1.76 6.29
C PRO A 24 -5.43 3.12 6.20
N ASP A 25 -6.26 3.42 7.19
CA ASP A 25 -6.91 4.73 7.31
C ASP A 25 -5.91 5.86 7.49
N THR A 26 -4.73 5.59 8.07
CA THR A 26 -3.66 6.60 8.18
C THR A 26 -3.34 7.21 6.82
N VAL A 27 -3.40 6.40 5.76
CA VAL A 27 -3.14 6.88 4.40
C VAL A 27 -4.38 7.49 3.78
N LEU A 28 -5.48 6.73 3.69
CA LEU A 28 -6.64 7.15 2.90
C LEU A 28 -7.52 8.18 3.59
N VAL A 29 -7.59 8.16 4.91
CA VAL A 29 -8.43 9.08 5.69
C VAL A 29 -7.60 10.22 6.27
N ASP A 30 -6.48 9.90 6.91
CA ASP A 30 -5.65 10.91 7.57
C ASP A 30 -4.69 11.60 6.61
N GLY A 31 -4.45 11.03 5.45
CA GLY A 31 -3.59 11.61 4.43
C GLY A 31 -2.11 11.59 4.76
N ILE A 32 -1.68 10.70 5.66
CA ILE A 32 -0.27 10.56 5.99
C ILE A 32 0.45 9.89 4.82
N PRO A 33 1.62 10.38 4.40
CA PRO A 33 2.33 9.80 3.26
C PRO A 33 2.67 8.32 3.43
N VAL A 34 2.53 7.57 2.35
CA VAL A 34 2.97 6.18 2.28
C VAL A 34 4.50 6.14 2.32
N ALA A 35 5.06 5.33 3.21
CA ALA A 35 6.52 5.20 3.36
C ALA A 35 7.00 3.76 3.44
N LEU A 36 6.08 2.79 3.40
CA LEU A 36 6.39 1.37 3.37
C LEU A 36 5.40 0.67 2.46
N ILE A 37 5.91 -0.03 1.46
CA ILE A 37 5.09 -0.89 0.60
C ILE A 37 5.75 -2.25 0.46
N TYR A 38 4.92 -3.28 0.34
CA TYR A 38 5.45 -4.61 0.04
C TYR A 38 4.42 -5.43 -0.72
N ARG A 39 4.91 -6.43 -1.43
CA ARG A 39 4.08 -7.33 -2.21
C ARG A 39 4.22 -8.74 -1.69
N VAL A 40 3.10 -9.33 -1.28
CA VAL A 40 3.03 -10.74 -0.90
C VAL A 40 2.51 -11.56 -2.07
N MET A 41 2.55 -12.88 -1.94
CA MET A 41 1.91 -13.74 -2.94
C MET A 41 0.41 -13.45 -2.95
N PRO A 42 -0.19 -13.14 -4.12
CA PRO A 42 -1.62 -12.88 -4.18
C PRO A 42 -2.46 -14.02 -3.62
N SER A 43 -3.45 -13.69 -2.80
CA SER A 43 -4.34 -14.66 -2.16
C SER A 43 -5.48 -15.11 -3.08
N SER A 44 -5.73 -14.37 -4.17
CA SER A 44 -6.77 -14.69 -5.15
C SER A 44 -6.44 -14.01 -6.48
N LEU A 45 -7.26 -14.29 -7.51
CA LEU A 45 -7.11 -13.66 -8.83
C LEU A 45 -7.30 -12.13 -8.78
N TYR A 46 -8.01 -11.63 -7.77
CA TYR A 46 -8.31 -10.20 -7.64
C TYR A 46 -7.29 -9.46 -6.77
N ASP A 47 -6.46 -10.18 -6.01
CA ASP A 47 -5.48 -9.58 -5.12
C ASP A 47 -4.20 -9.29 -5.90
N SER A 48 -3.75 -8.02 -5.89
CA SER A 48 -2.47 -7.66 -6.49
C SER A 48 -1.27 -8.13 -5.65
N GLY A 49 -1.49 -8.43 -4.37
CA GLY A 49 -0.44 -8.73 -3.42
C GLY A 49 0.15 -7.48 -2.76
N TRP A 50 -0.13 -6.29 -3.28
CA TRP A 50 0.44 -5.05 -2.73
C TRP A 50 -0.24 -4.62 -1.44
N ARG A 51 0.58 -4.14 -0.50
CA ARG A 51 0.19 -3.59 0.80
C ARG A 51 0.90 -2.26 0.99
N PHE A 52 0.16 -1.22 1.37
CA PHE A 52 0.66 0.15 1.46
C PHE A 52 0.49 0.64 2.90
N PHE A 53 1.55 1.15 3.51
CA PHE A 53 1.51 1.64 4.89
C PHE A 53 2.35 2.91 5.05
N THR A 54 2.14 3.62 6.17
CA THR A 54 3.02 4.74 6.54
C THR A 54 4.32 4.24 7.17
N GLY A 55 4.32 3.02 7.68
CA GLY A 55 5.44 2.44 8.39
C GLY A 55 5.45 2.74 9.89
N THR A 56 4.45 3.47 10.39
CA THR A 56 4.33 3.85 11.80
C THR A 56 3.18 3.17 12.52
N GLU A 57 2.40 2.35 11.82
CA GLU A 57 1.25 1.67 12.40
C GLU A 57 1.70 0.65 13.45
N SER A 58 0.97 0.60 14.59
CA SER A 58 1.18 -0.42 15.62
C SER A 58 0.62 -1.77 15.16
N ASP A 59 1.05 -2.85 15.81
CA ASP A 59 0.52 -4.18 15.53
C ASP A 59 -0.98 -4.24 15.80
N GLU A 60 -1.46 -3.57 16.86
CA GLU A 60 -2.88 -3.47 17.17
C GLU A 60 -3.65 -2.79 16.05
N TYR A 61 -3.10 -1.69 15.52
CA TYR A 61 -3.71 -0.96 14.41
C TYR A 61 -3.82 -1.83 13.17
N LEU A 62 -2.73 -2.54 12.84
CA LEU A 62 -2.70 -3.42 11.65
C LEU A 62 -3.66 -4.58 11.79
N ALA A 63 -3.91 -5.07 13.00
CA ALA A 63 -4.85 -6.17 13.25
C ALA A 63 -6.31 -5.72 13.25
N ASN A 64 -6.57 -4.41 13.29
CA ASN A 64 -7.94 -3.89 13.36
C ASN A 64 -8.51 -3.69 11.96
N SER A 65 -9.46 -4.55 11.59
CA SER A 65 -10.09 -4.49 10.27
C SER A 65 -10.86 -3.19 10.00
N ARG A 66 -11.20 -2.43 11.05
CA ARG A 66 -11.86 -1.12 10.90
C ARG A 66 -10.89 -0.04 10.47
N CYS A 67 -9.59 -0.24 10.72
CA CYS A 67 -8.53 0.72 10.41
C CYS A 67 -7.86 0.45 9.07
N ASN A 68 -8.17 -0.68 8.45
CA ASN A 68 -7.56 -1.11 7.20
C ASN A 68 -8.65 -1.48 6.20
N GLY A 69 -8.39 -1.26 4.93
CA GLY A 69 -9.36 -1.55 3.90
C GLY A 69 -8.75 -2.18 2.66
N VAL A 70 -9.63 -2.76 1.86
CA VAL A 70 -9.28 -3.34 0.56
C VAL A 70 -9.78 -2.37 -0.51
N TYR A 71 -8.89 -1.96 -1.41
CA TYR A 71 -9.17 -0.96 -2.43
C TYR A 71 -8.59 -1.38 -3.76
N ASP A 72 -9.14 -0.85 -4.86
CA ASP A 72 -8.51 -0.97 -6.16
C ASP A 72 -7.10 -0.36 -6.09
N LEU A 73 -6.14 -1.02 -6.73
CA LEU A 73 -4.75 -0.56 -6.72
C LEU A 73 -4.63 0.88 -7.19
N ASN A 74 -5.38 1.26 -8.23
CA ASN A 74 -5.38 2.63 -8.72
C ASN A 74 -5.78 3.66 -7.65
N THR A 75 -6.76 3.31 -6.81
CA THR A 75 -7.21 4.21 -5.74
C THR A 75 -6.06 4.57 -4.82
N VAL A 76 -5.30 3.57 -4.36
CA VAL A 76 -4.20 3.81 -3.42
C VAL A 76 -3.02 4.48 -4.10
N VAL A 77 -2.74 4.16 -5.36
CA VAL A 77 -1.67 4.81 -6.12
C VAL A 77 -1.90 6.32 -6.24
N ASN A 78 -3.16 6.78 -6.22
CA ASN A 78 -3.44 8.22 -6.19
C ASN A 78 -2.83 8.92 -4.98
N TYR A 79 -2.61 8.21 -3.88
CA TYR A 79 -1.99 8.75 -2.65
C TYR A 79 -0.47 8.71 -2.69
N CYS A 80 0.11 7.95 -3.61
CA CYS A 80 1.55 7.78 -3.73
C CYS A 80 1.93 7.45 -5.19
N PRO A 81 1.75 8.43 -6.12
CA PRO A 81 1.94 8.15 -7.55
C PRO A 81 3.34 7.69 -7.94
N ASP A 82 4.34 8.03 -7.15
CA ASP A 82 5.72 7.63 -7.43
C ASP A 82 5.96 6.12 -7.19
N THR A 83 4.98 5.40 -6.62
CA THR A 83 5.07 3.93 -6.51
C THR A 83 4.82 3.24 -7.85
N LEU A 84 4.32 3.94 -8.87
CA LEU A 84 4.02 3.35 -10.17
C LEU A 84 5.19 2.54 -10.73
N GLU A 85 6.41 3.07 -10.62
CA GLU A 85 7.60 2.42 -11.15
C GLU A 85 8.00 1.15 -10.37
N LEU A 86 7.39 0.92 -9.20
CA LEU A 86 7.69 -0.24 -8.34
C LEU A 86 6.69 -1.38 -8.52
N LEU A 87 5.55 -1.14 -9.17
CA LEU A 87 4.42 -2.07 -9.17
C LEU A 87 4.70 -3.38 -9.93
N ASP A 88 5.70 -3.42 -10.78
CA ASP A 88 6.07 -4.63 -11.51
C ASP A 88 7.05 -5.52 -10.73
N ALA A 89 7.47 -5.10 -9.55
CA ALA A 89 8.32 -5.93 -8.71
C ALA A 89 7.60 -7.23 -8.33
N PRO A 90 8.33 -8.37 -8.25
CA PRO A 90 7.70 -9.66 -7.97
C PRO A 90 7.20 -9.76 -6.53
N PRO A 91 6.34 -10.75 -6.22
CA PRO A 91 6.00 -11.06 -4.83
C PRO A 91 7.26 -11.22 -3.97
N TYR A 92 7.14 -10.86 -2.70
CA TYR A 92 8.25 -10.80 -1.73
C TYR A 92 9.26 -9.69 -2.03
N SER A 93 8.76 -8.60 -2.62
CA SER A 93 9.49 -7.34 -2.73
C SER A 93 8.97 -6.36 -1.70
N ALA A 94 9.88 -5.59 -1.10
CA ALA A 94 9.52 -4.57 -0.12
C ALA A 94 10.38 -3.34 -0.32
N PHE A 95 9.76 -2.17 -0.13
CA PHE A 95 10.42 -0.88 -0.32
C PHE A 95 10.04 0.04 0.84
N ARG A 96 11.02 0.78 1.34
CA ARG A 96 10.83 1.78 2.40
C ARG A 96 11.44 3.10 1.96
N ARG A 97 10.79 4.21 2.28
CA ARG A 97 11.38 5.53 2.04
C ARG A 97 12.49 5.78 3.05
N ASN A 98 13.60 6.33 2.57
CA ASN A 98 14.68 6.81 3.44
C ASN A 98 14.38 8.25 3.88
N SER A 99 15.32 8.86 4.61
CA SER A 99 15.18 10.24 5.11
C SER A 99 15.08 11.29 4.00
N ASP A 100 15.55 10.97 2.80
CA ASP A 100 15.46 11.85 1.64
C ASP A 100 14.16 11.63 0.83
N GLY A 101 13.30 10.73 1.30
CA GLY A 101 12.05 10.42 0.61
C GLY A 101 12.20 9.45 -0.55
N GLU A 102 13.37 8.87 -0.73
CA GLU A 102 13.62 7.92 -1.81
C GLU A 102 13.23 6.51 -1.42
N TRP A 103 12.73 5.73 -2.38
CA TRP A 103 12.39 4.32 -2.16
C TRP A 103 13.65 3.46 -2.17
N VAL A 104 13.83 2.68 -1.10
CA VAL A 104 14.94 1.75 -0.95
C VAL A 104 14.38 0.33 -0.90
N ASN A 105 14.94 -0.57 -1.71
CA ASN A 105 14.54 -1.97 -1.70
C ASN A 105 15.08 -2.65 -0.45
N ILE A 106 14.18 -3.15 0.40
CA ILE A 106 14.50 -3.83 1.65
C ILE A 106 14.09 -5.30 1.63
N SER A 107 13.81 -5.87 0.45
CA SER A 107 13.24 -7.21 0.31
C SER A 107 14.00 -8.30 1.07
N TYR A 108 15.31 -8.19 1.15
CA TYR A 108 16.16 -9.18 1.83
C TYR A 108 16.25 -8.97 3.34
N HIS A 109 15.67 -7.90 3.87
CA HIS A 109 15.68 -7.58 5.30
C HIS A 109 14.35 -7.88 5.99
N VAL A 110 13.36 -8.38 5.24
CA VAL A 110 12.02 -8.64 5.73
C VAL A 110 11.89 -10.11 6.13
N ASP A 111 11.29 -10.36 7.28
CA ASP A 111 10.88 -11.73 7.65
C ASP A 111 9.50 -11.98 7.02
N TRP A 112 9.52 -12.55 5.83
CA TRP A 112 8.30 -12.79 5.04
C TRP A 112 7.32 -13.75 5.70
N ARG A 113 7.78 -14.55 6.68
CA ARG A 113 6.88 -15.42 7.43
C ARG A 113 5.94 -14.63 8.33
N GLN A 114 6.34 -13.40 8.72
CA GLN A 114 5.52 -12.52 9.54
C GLN A 114 4.65 -11.58 8.70
N TRP A 115 5.12 -11.19 7.52
CA TRP A 115 4.46 -10.19 6.69
C TRP A 115 3.47 -10.81 5.69
N ALA A 116 3.71 -12.02 5.27
CA ALA A 116 2.89 -12.70 4.26
C ALA A 116 1.56 -13.25 4.81
#